data_50a800be89bf590b861e973833581988
#
_entry.id   50a800be89bf590b861e973833581988
#
_cell.length_a   1.000
_cell.length_b   1.000
_cell.length_c   1.000
_cell.angle_alpha   90.00
_cell.angle_beta   90.00
_cell.angle_gamma   90.00
#
_symmetry.space_group_name_H-M   'P 1'
#
loop_
_entity.id
_entity.type
_entity.pdbx_description
1 polymer ?
#
loop_
_entity_poly.entity_id
_entity_poly.type
_entity_poly.pdbx_seq_one_letter_code
_entity_poly.pdbx_strand_id
1 'polypeptide(L)'
;MKKILLVLFLALGIISFSAPNFINISKIEKNGYEIGGDKENRLLIVKTLEKENTMENIYISYDFIEENPNVPNRKHQFFKETSPEGLEFTNSFETKRAIIGKYTEINNTYVYTFVSKKNKVKNCYVSVCYATDKNFQKNELEKVCNKFLDEGESYLK
;
A
#
# COMPACT_ATOMS: atom_id res chain seq x y z
N MET A 1 -15.59 -15.54 10.17
CA MET A 1 -15.95 -14.27 9.51
C MET A 1 -14.74 -13.33 9.34
N LYS A 2 -13.59 -13.84 8.82
CA LYS A 2 -12.33 -13.06 8.64
C LYS A 2 -12.00 -12.77 7.17
N LYS A 3 -12.96 -12.92 6.25
CA LYS A 3 -12.70 -12.83 4.79
C LYS A 3 -13.19 -11.55 4.11
N ILE A 4 -13.72 -10.58 4.86
CA ILE A 4 -14.42 -9.43 4.26
C ILE A 4 -13.48 -8.33 3.79
N LEU A 5 -12.32 -8.15 4.42
CA LEU A 5 -11.37 -7.10 4.01
C LEU A 5 -10.69 -7.37 2.66
N LEU A 6 -10.59 -8.65 2.27
CA LEU A 6 -9.92 -9.07 1.04
C LEU A 6 -10.74 -8.76 -0.23
N VAL A 7 -12.05 -8.66 -0.13
CA VAL A 7 -12.95 -8.63 -1.30
C VAL A 7 -13.07 -7.23 -1.93
N LEU A 8 -12.88 -6.17 -1.15
CA LEU A 8 -13.12 -4.80 -1.66
C LEU A 8 -12.05 -4.25 -2.61
N PHE A 9 -10.84 -4.80 -2.58
CA PHE A 9 -9.78 -4.37 -3.51
C PHE A 9 -9.65 -5.25 -4.77
N LEU A 10 -10.31 -6.43 -4.81
CA LEU A 10 -10.19 -7.41 -5.89
C LEU A 10 -11.27 -7.32 -6.97
N ALA A 11 -12.31 -6.51 -6.79
CA ALA A 11 -13.44 -6.45 -7.72
C ALA A 11 -13.22 -5.51 -8.91
N LEU A 12 -12.06 -5.59 -9.59
CA LEU A 12 -11.85 -4.83 -10.82
C LEU A 12 -11.20 -5.71 -11.88
N GLY A 13 -12.03 -6.09 -12.83
CA GLY A 13 -11.80 -6.96 -13.98
C GLY A 13 -10.39 -6.97 -14.55
N ILE A 14 -9.99 -8.19 -14.88
CA ILE A 14 -8.75 -8.53 -15.57
C ILE A 14 -8.79 -7.93 -16.98
N ILE A 15 -8.19 -6.76 -17.14
CA ILE A 15 -7.68 -6.32 -18.43
C ILE A 15 -6.16 -6.53 -18.31
N SER A 16 -5.60 -7.45 -19.05
CA SER A 16 -4.17 -7.76 -19.05
C SER A 16 -3.41 -6.53 -19.56
N PHE A 17 -2.98 -5.69 -18.67
CA PHE A 17 -2.03 -4.63 -18.97
C PHE A 17 -0.62 -5.17 -18.72
N SER A 18 0.26 -5.00 -19.68
CA SER A 18 1.66 -5.36 -19.50
C SER A 18 2.32 -4.36 -18.55
N ALA A 19 2.73 -4.81 -17.38
CA ALA A 19 3.43 -3.95 -16.43
C ALA A 19 4.62 -3.23 -17.11
N PRO A 20 4.86 -1.95 -16.78
CA PRO A 20 5.96 -1.19 -17.36
C PRO A 20 7.30 -1.89 -17.22
N ASN A 21 8.17 -1.78 -18.22
CA ASN A 21 9.48 -2.45 -18.28
C ASN A 21 10.40 -2.16 -17.09
N PHE A 22 10.19 -1.04 -16.40
CA PHE A 22 10.95 -0.67 -15.21
C PHE A 22 10.47 -1.38 -13.94
N ILE A 23 9.41 -2.19 -14.00
CA ILE A 23 8.97 -3.02 -12.88
C ILE A 23 9.53 -4.44 -13.03
N ASN A 24 10.10 -4.96 -11.96
CA ASN A 24 10.67 -6.30 -11.92
C ASN A 24 9.66 -7.31 -11.36
N ILE A 25 8.75 -7.79 -12.23
CA ILE A 25 7.71 -8.75 -11.87
C ILE A 25 8.30 -10.02 -11.27
N SER A 26 9.33 -10.60 -11.87
CA SER A 26 9.96 -11.83 -11.35
C SER A 26 10.51 -11.67 -9.92
N LYS A 27 11.00 -10.47 -9.57
CA LYS A 27 11.46 -10.18 -8.20
C LYS A 27 10.28 -10.05 -7.24
N ILE A 28 9.17 -9.45 -7.69
CA ILE A 28 7.91 -9.33 -6.93
C ILE A 28 7.42 -10.72 -6.54
N GLU A 29 7.25 -11.61 -7.52
CA GLU A 29 6.77 -12.99 -7.33
C GLU A 29 7.73 -13.80 -6.45
N LYS A 30 9.05 -13.69 -6.69
CA LYS A 30 10.07 -14.37 -5.85
C LYS A 30 9.99 -13.95 -4.37
N ASN A 31 9.55 -12.73 -4.09
CA ASN A 31 9.39 -12.22 -2.73
C ASN A 31 8.00 -12.57 -2.14
N GLY A 32 7.20 -13.39 -2.83
CA GLY A 32 5.91 -13.89 -2.34
C GLY A 32 4.77 -12.88 -2.47
N TYR A 33 4.89 -11.90 -3.35
CA TYR A 33 3.78 -11.04 -3.74
C TYR A 33 3.06 -11.61 -4.95
N GLU A 34 1.76 -11.39 -4.99
CA GLU A 34 0.89 -11.70 -6.13
C GLU A 34 0.42 -10.40 -6.78
N ILE A 35 0.10 -10.43 -8.07
CA ILE A 35 -0.54 -9.31 -8.76
C ILE A 35 -2.00 -9.26 -8.33
N GLY A 36 -2.35 -8.28 -7.53
CA GLY A 36 -3.72 -8.04 -7.04
C GLY A 36 -4.57 -7.20 -7.98
N GLY A 37 -3.94 -6.45 -8.87
CA GLY A 37 -4.61 -5.65 -9.90
C GLY A 37 -3.61 -4.99 -10.82
N ASP A 38 -3.95 -4.96 -12.10
CA ASP A 38 -3.15 -4.37 -13.16
C ASP A 38 -4.06 -3.53 -14.06
N LYS A 39 -3.82 -2.23 -14.07
CA LYS A 39 -4.56 -1.25 -14.88
C LYS A 39 -3.56 -0.34 -15.59
N GLU A 40 -4.00 0.33 -16.65
CA GLU A 40 -3.18 1.24 -17.45
C GLU A 40 -2.36 2.25 -16.61
N ASN A 41 -2.91 2.73 -15.52
CA ASN A 41 -2.29 3.75 -14.67
C ASN A 41 -1.92 3.26 -13.26
N ARG A 42 -2.03 1.96 -12.98
CA ARG A 42 -1.74 1.39 -11.66
C ARG A 42 -1.43 -0.09 -11.71
N LEU A 43 -0.38 -0.49 -10.99
CA LEU A 43 -0.13 -1.87 -10.60
C LEU A 43 -0.31 -2.01 -9.08
N LEU A 44 -1.07 -3.02 -8.64
CA LEU A 44 -1.22 -3.40 -7.24
C LEU A 44 -0.63 -4.77 -7.02
N ILE A 45 0.24 -4.91 -6.04
CA ILE A 45 0.76 -6.20 -5.58
C ILE A 45 0.35 -6.45 -4.14
N VAL A 46 0.11 -7.71 -3.81
CA VAL A 46 -0.45 -8.11 -2.51
C VAL A 46 0.35 -9.26 -1.93
N LYS A 47 0.61 -9.20 -0.64
CA LYS A 47 1.20 -10.28 0.14
C LYS A 47 0.44 -10.47 1.44
N THR A 48 0.04 -11.71 1.71
CA THR A 48 -0.55 -12.10 2.99
C THR A 48 0.45 -12.95 3.77
N LEU A 49 0.67 -12.60 5.02
CA LEU A 49 1.50 -13.35 5.97
C LEU A 49 0.59 -13.93 7.04
N GLU A 50 0.40 -15.23 7.01
CA GLU A 50 -0.34 -15.96 8.05
C GLU A 50 0.63 -16.40 9.15
N LYS A 51 0.31 -16.06 10.40
CA LYS A 51 0.95 -16.57 11.60
C LYS A 51 -0.14 -17.18 12.47
N GLU A 52 0.19 -18.11 13.34
CA GLU A 52 -0.70 -19.00 14.10
C GLU A 52 -2.04 -18.36 14.57
N ASN A 53 -2.07 -17.07 14.91
CA ASN A 53 -3.29 -16.35 15.32
C ASN A 53 -3.47 -14.97 14.68
N THR A 54 -2.59 -14.57 13.76
CA THR A 54 -2.59 -13.23 13.18
C THR A 54 -2.45 -13.29 11.67
N MET A 55 -3.04 -12.33 10.99
CA MET A 55 -2.91 -12.16 9.55
C MET A 55 -2.39 -10.75 9.29
N GLU A 56 -1.27 -10.66 8.61
CA GLU A 56 -0.75 -9.38 8.12
C GLU A 56 -0.96 -9.31 6.60
N ASN A 57 -1.52 -8.21 6.12
CA ASN A 57 -1.72 -7.98 4.69
C ASN A 57 -0.94 -6.74 4.25
N ILE A 58 -0.16 -6.89 3.21
CA ILE A 58 0.66 -5.84 2.62
C ILE A 58 0.19 -5.62 1.19
N TYR A 59 -0.23 -4.40 0.88
CA TYR A 59 -0.64 -3.97 -0.46
C TYR A 59 0.31 -2.87 -0.89
N ILE A 60 1.04 -3.06 -2.00
CA ILE A 60 1.90 -2.05 -2.58
C ILE A 60 1.30 -1.62 -3.91
N SER A 61 1.04 -0.34 -4.05
CA SER A 61 0.50 0.27 -5.26
C SER A 61 1.58 1.11 -5.95
N TYR A 62 1.71 0.92 -7.25
CA TYR A 62 2.49 1.74 -8.15
C TYR A 62 1.51 2.52 -9.02
N ASP A 63 1.40 3.83 -8.77
CA ASP A 63 0.53 4.70 -9.55
C ASP A 63 1.37 5.42 -10.63
N PHE A 64 1.01 5.21 -11.89
CA PHE A 64 1.70 5.80 -13.04
C PHE A 64 1.03 7.12 -13.40
N ILE A 65 1.48 8.19 -12.76
CA ILE A 65 0.88 9.52 -12.83
C ILE A 65 2.00 10.53 -13.10
N GLU A 66 1.73 11.51 -13.97
CA GLU A 66 2.65 12.61 -14.22
C GLU A 66 3.06 13.32 -12.92
N GLU A 67 4.33 13.65 -12.80
CA GLU A 67 4.89 14.26 -11.60
C GLU A 67 4.18 15.56 -11.25
N ASN A 68 3.64 15.59 -10.03
CA ASN A 68 2.99 16.76 -9.46
C ASN A 68 3.21 16.75 -7.93
N PRO A 69 3.64 17.86 -7.32
CA PRO A 69 3.87 17.94 -5.88
C PRO A 69 2.66 17.57 -5.01
N ASN A 70 1.45 17.69 -5.57
CA ASN A 70 0.22 17.40 -4.86
C ASN A 70 -0.21 15.93 -4.91
N VAL A 71 0.44 15.08 -5.72
CA VAL A 71 0.06 13.67 -5.86
C VAL A 71 0.08 12.93 -4.53
N PRO A 72 1.11 13.04 -3.66
CA PRO A 72 1.12 12.38 -2.37
C PRO A 72 -0.07 12.77 -1.48
N ASN A 73 -0.39 14.05 -1.42
CA ASN A 73 -1.53 14.55 -0.63
C ASN A 73 -2.87 14.04 -1.19
N ARG A 74 -3.06 14.06 -2.51
CA ARG A 74 -4.27 13.52 -3.16
C ARG A 74 -4.41 12.01 -2.90
N LYS A 75 -3.31 11.27 -2.95
CA LYS A 75 -3.33 9.83 -2.66
C LYS A 75 -3.69 9.56 -1.20
N HIS A 76 -3.11 10.31 -0.27
CA HIS A 76 -3.46 10.20 1.14
C HIS A 76 -4.95 10.54 1.37
N GLN A 77 -5.45 11.60 0.77
CA GLN A 77 -6.86 11.97 0.85
C GLN A 77 -7.77 10.89 0.23
N PHE A 78 -7.38 10.33 -0.91
CA PHE A 78 -8.09 9.20 -1.53
C PHE A 78 -8.21 8.01 -0.58
N PHE A 79 -7.17 7.63 0.14
CA PHE A 79 -7.24 6.57 1.15
C PHE A 79 -8.25 6.89 2.25
N LYS A 80 -8.32 8.14 2.70
CA LYS A 80 -9.29 8.56 3.72
C LYS A 80 -10.73 8.48 3.21
N GLU A 81 -10.98 8.92 1.99
CA GLU A 81 -12.31 8.99 1.39
C GLU A 81 -12.86 7.63 0.95
N THR A 82 -11.96 6.70 0.62
CA THR A 82 -12.31 5.36 0.14
C THR A 82 -12.14 4.28 1.19
N SER A 83 -11.96 4.66 2.45
CA SER A 83 -11.88 3.70 3.56
C SER A 83 -13.14 2.84 3.63
N PRO A 84 -13.01 1.51 3.77
CA PRO A 84 -14.15 0.62 3.96
C PRO A 84 -14.97 1.01 5.20
N GLU A 85 -16.26 0.69 5.17
CA GLU A 85 -17.13 0.84 6.33
C GLU A 85 -16.57 0.05 7.52
N GLY A 86 -16.52 0.70 8.68
CA GLY A 86 -15.94 0.13 9.91
C GLY A 86 -14.44 0.39 10.09
N LEU A 87 -13.76 0.96 9.09
CA LEU A 87 -12.37 1.37 9.20
C LEU A 87 -12.29 2.87 9.52
N GLU A 88 -11.97 3.20 10.77
CA GLU A 88 -11.94 4.59 11.23
C GLU A 88 -10.54 5.23 11.04
N PHE A 89 -10.50 6.37 10.33
CA PHE A 89 -9.31 7.18 10.29
C PHE A 89 -9.03 7.82 11.64
N THR A 90 -7.86 7.55 12.22
CA THR A 90 -7.47 8.03 13.55
C THR A 90 -6.64 9.31 13.47
N ASN A 91 -5.54 9.27 12.76
CA ASN A 91 -4.68 10.43 12.55
C ASN A 91 -3.70 10.23 11.37
N SER A 92 -2.98 11.29 11.04
CA SER A 92 -1.85 11.23 10.11
C SER A 92 -0.71 12.12 10.58
N PHE A 93 0.49 11.79 10.12
CA PHE A 93 1.66 12.63 10.27
C PHE A 93 2.59 12.49 9.08
N GLU A 94 3.47 13.45 8.92
CA GLU A 94 4.43 13.47 7.84
C GLU A 94 5.85 13.22 8.34
N THR A 95 6.62 12.53 7.50
CA THR A 95 8.08 12.41 7.62
C THR A 95 8.73 13.11 6.43
N LYS A 96 10.06 13.13 6.39
CA LYS A 96 10.79 13.60 5.19
C LYS A 96 10.47 12.78 3.95
N ARG A 97 10.10 11.50 4.12
CA ARG A 97 9.91 10.52 3.05
C ARG A 97 8.46 10.28 2.67
N ALA A 98 7.55 10.31 3.62
CA ALA A 98 6.18 9.85 3.41
C ALA A 98 5.14 10.63 4.20
N ILE A 99 3.89 10.51 3.75
CA ILE A 99 2.69 10.80 4.54
C ILE A 99 2.20 9.46 5.09
N ILE A 100 2.00 9.38 6.40
CA ILE A 100 1.57 8.18 7.12
C ILE A 100 0.18 8.41 7.66
N GLY A 101 -0.78 7.55 7.29
CA GLY A 101 -2.12 7.51 7.85
C GLY A 101 -2.31 6.31 8.76
N LYS A 102 -3.05 6.49 9.85
CA LYS A 102 -3.42 5.45 10.80
C LYS A 102 -4.93 5.31 10.87
N TYR A 103 -5.39 4.07 10.82
CA TYR A 103 -6.80 3.68 10.89
C TYR A 103 -6.96 2.56 11.91
N THR A 104 -8.14 2.47 12.51
CA THR A 104 -8.48 1.41 13.46
C THR A 104 -9.82 0.79 13.08
N GLU A 105 -9.89 -0.52 12.97
CA GLU A 105 -11.10 -1.28 12.77
C GLU A 105 -11.68 -1.78 14.11
N ILE A 106 -12.99 -2.10 14.15
CA ILE A 106 -13.73 -2.57 15.34
C ILE A 106 -13.11 -3.81 16.00
N ASN A 107 -12.40 -4.67 15.25
CA ASN A 107 -11.78 -5.91 15.74
C ASN A 107 -10.30 -5.76 16.12
N ASN A 108 -9.82 -4.57 16.48
CA ASN A 108 -8.44 -4.27 16.79
C ASN A 108 -7.45 -4.55 15.64
N THR A 109 -7.94 -4.61 14.41
CA THR A 109 -7.07 -4.60 13.23
C THR A 109 -6.68 -3.15 12.96
N TYR A 110 -5.39 -2.90 12.91
CA TYR A 110 -4.82 -1.59 12.58
C TYR A 110 -4.45 -1.58 11.10
N VAL A 111 -4.86 -0.54 10.41
CA VAL A 111 -4.46 -0.30 9.03
C VAL A 111 -3.62 0.96 8.96
N TYR A 112 -2.51 0.87 8.25
CA TYR A 112 -1.57 1.96 8.03
C TYR A 112 -1.42 2.21 6.55
N THR A 113 -1.42 3.47 6.15
CA THR A 113 -1.12 3.87 4.78
C THR A 113 0.17 4.67 4.74
N PHE A 114 1.06 4.32 3.81
CA PHE A 114 2.33 5.00 3.60
C PHE A 114 2.37 5.51 2.17
N VAL A 115 2.39 6.81 2.00
CA VAL A 115 2.43 7.44 0.67
C VAL A 115 3.78 8.11 0.49
N SER A 116 4.60 7.61 -0.44
CA SER A 116 5.91 8.19 -0.72
C SER A 116 5.77 9.61 -1.27
N LYS A 117 6.60 10.53 -0.75
CA LYS A 117 6.69 11.93 -1.20
C LYS A 117 7.71 12.11 -2.32
N LYS A 118 8.48 11.07 -2.62
CA LYS A 118 9.52 11.09 -3.66
C LYS A 118 9.37 9.89 -4.58
N ASN A 119 9.66 10.09 -5.85
CA ASN A 119 9.66 9.05 -6.86
C ASN A 119 11.08 8.54 -7.08
N LYS A 120 11.28 7.22 -7.05
CA LYS A 120 12.50 6.57 -7.51
C LYS A 120 12.59 6.57 -9.03
N VAL A 121 11.45 6.32 -9.69
CA VAL A 121 11.30 6.36 -11.14
C VAL A 121 10.31 7.47 -11.47
N LYS A 122 10.64 8.30 -12.46
CA LYS A 122 9.80 9.40 -12.91
C LYS A 122 8.39 8.93 -13.21
N ASN A 123 7.38 9.69 -12.79
CA ASN A 123 5.96 9.39 -12.98
C ASN A 123 5.47 8.07 -12.34
N CYS A 124 6.20 7.52 -11.35
CA CYS A 124 5.80 6.31 -10.64
C CYS A 124 5.80 6.57 -9.13
N TYR A 125 4.61 6.68 -8.56
CA TYR A 125 4.42 6.89 -7.12
C TYR A 125 4.17 5.56 -6.42
N VAL A 126 4.92 5.31 -5.35
CA VAL A 126 4.75 4.12 -4.52
C VAL A 126 3.93 4.48 -3.29
N SER A 127 2.91 3.68 -3.01
CA SER A 127 2.17 3.73 -1.75
C SER A 127 1.92 2.33 -1.23
N VAL A 128 1.78 2.23 0.10
CA VAL A 128 1.57 0.96 0.79
C VAL A 128 0.35 1.08 1.68
N CYS A 129 -0.49 0.03 1.70
CA CYS A 129 -1.50 -0.19 2.73
C CYS A 129 -1.10 -1.45 3.49
N TYR A 130 -0.97 -1.34 4.80
CA TYR A 130 -0.54 -2.42 5.69
C TYR A 130 -1.57 -2.67 6.77
N ALA A 131 -2.14 -3.87 6.81
CA ALA A 131 -3.10 -4.29 7.82
C ALA A 131 -2.45 -5.31 8.76
N THR A 132 -2.60 -5.11 10.08
CA THR A 132 -1.97 -5.93 11.13
C THR A 132 -2.74 -5.81 12.44
N ASP A 133 -2.54 -6.75 13.35
CA ASP A 133 -3.02 -6.69 14.74
C ASP A 133 -2.13 -5.80 15.64
N LYS A 134 -1.03 -5.25 15.13
CA LYS A 134 -0.07 -4.47 15.91
C LYS A 134 -0.41 -2.99 15.91
N ASN A 135 -0.51 -2.42 17.11
CA ASN A 135 -0.65 -0.99 17.31
C ASN A 135 0.72 -0.34 17.48
N PHE A 136 1.29 0.17 16.39
CA PHE A 136 2.61 0.81 16.41
C PHE A 136 2.58 2.23 17.00
N GLN A 137 3.60 2.56 17.77
CA GLN A 137 3.91 3.93 18.15
C GLN A 137 4.55 4.69 16.97
N LYS A 138 4.55 6.01 17.02
CA LYS A 138 5.02 6.87 15.91
C LYS A 138 6.41 6.50 15.38
N ASN A 139 7.38 6.30 16.27
CA ASN A 139 8.77 5.98 15.90
C ASN A 139 8.92 4.59 15.28
N GLU A 140 8.13 3.62 15.75
CA GLU A 140 8.07 2.27 15.20
C GLU A 140 7.42 2.29 13.81
N LEU A 141 6.33 3.06 13.70
CA LEU A 141 5.58 3.20 12.46
C LEU A 141 6.42 3.85 11.34
N GLU A 142 7.29 4.81 11.67
CA GLU A 142 8.25 5.37 10.72
C GLU A 142 9.24 4.32 10.20
N LYS A 143 9.73 3.43 11.08
CA LYS A 143 10.61 2.32 10.67
C LYS A 143 9.88 1.33 9.76
N VAL A 144 8.64 0.98 10.10
CA VAL A 144 7.78 0.08 9.30
C VAL A 144 7.49 0.71 7.93
N CYS A 145 7.16 2.00 7.90
CA CYS A 145 6.96 2.77 6.68
C CYS A 145 8.19 2.71 5.76
N ASN A 146 9.37 3.01 6.31
CA ASN A 146 10.61 2.98 5.56
C ASN A 146 10.90 1.59 4.99
N LYS A 147 10.73 0.54 5.80
CA LYS A 147 10.90 -0.86 5.37
C LYS A 147 10.04 -1.20 4.16
N PHE A 148 8.74 -0.91 4.21
CA PHE A 148 7.83 -1.27 3.12
C PHE A 148 7.98 -0.38 1.88
N LEU A 149 8.31 0.88 2.04
CA LEU A 149 8.64 1.73 0.91
C LEU A 149 9.97 1.30 0.24
N ASP A 150 11.00 0.94 1.02
CA ASP A 150 12.26 0.38 0.49
C ASP A 150 11.99 -0.92 -0.27
N GLU A 151 11.15 -1.79 0.27
CA GLU A 151 10.75 -3.03 -0.39
C GLU A 151 10.04 -2.74 -1.72
N GLY A 152 9.02 -1.89 -1.72
CA GLY A 152 8.30 -1.50 -2.94
C GLY A 152 9.21 -0.84 -3.98
N GLU A 153 10.04 0.10 -3.57
CA GLU A 153 10.99 0.78 -4.45
C GLU A 153 12.10 -0.17 -4.98
N SER A 154 12.39 -1.26 -4.27
CA SER A 154 13.36 -2.26 -4.71
C SER A 154 12.92 -3.05 -5.95
N TYR A 155 11.64 -3.04 -6.28
CA TYR A 155 11.08 -3.67 -7.47
C TYR A 155 11.12 -2.76 -8.71
N LEU A 156 11.50 -1.49 -8.54
CA LEU A 156 11.73 -0.55 -9.63
C LEU A 156 13.20 -0.64 -10.11
N LYS A 157 13.38 -0.77 -11.42
CA LYS A 157 14.70 -0.84 -12.10
C LYS A 157 15.28 0.55 -12.30
#